data_602143292bcb3943fcbb52b7e606bd79
#
_entry.id   602143292bcb3943fcbb52b7e606bd79
#
_cell.length_a   1.000
_cell.length_b   1.000
_cell.length_c   1.000
_cell.angle_alpha   90.00
_cell.angle_beta   90.00
_cell.angle_gamma   90.00
#
_symmetry.space_group_name_H-M   'P 1'
#
loop_
_entity.id
_entity.type
_entity.pdbx_description
1 polymer ?
#
loop_
_entity_poly.entity_id
_entity_poly.type
_entity_poly.pdbx_seq_one_letter_code
_entity_poly.pdbx_strand_id
1 'polypeptide(L)'
;MSEAEESKALQVANWLTEKAVGGVGPLSSAEELALEYLNDSSYESNDKRVESLIKWETSKNFSTGFITGLGGFATLPVTIPASLGASWILQARMAAAIARIYGHDLSEDRVKTLILCVIIGQDIK
;
A
#
# COMPACT_ATOMS: atom_id res chain seq x y z
N MET A 1 5.66 17.76 18.67
CA MET A 1 6.45 16.57 18.32
C MET A 1 7.93 16.92 18.33
N SER A 2 8.76 16.11 18.97
CA SER A 2 10.20 16.35 19.02
C SER A 2 10.85 16.04 17.66
N GLU A 3 12.08 16.54 17.46
CA GLU A 3 12.85 16.23 16.24
C GLU A 3 13.06 14.74 16.07
N ALA A 4 13.30 14.01 17.18
CA ALA A 4 13.50 12.57 17.13
C ALA A 4 12.23 11.84 16.69
N GLU A 5 11.06 12.27 17.15
CA GLU A 5 9.77 11.71 16.77
C GLU A 5 9.46 12.00 15.31
N GLU A 6 9.73 13.21 14.84
CA GLU A 6 9.56 13.57 13.44
C GLU A 6 10.46 12.73 12.54
N SER A 7 11.72 12.53 12.96
CA SER A 7 12.66 11.71 12.20
C SER A 7 12.19 10.26 12.09
N LYS A 8 11.66 9.69 13.18
CA LYS A 8 11.12 8.33 13.18
C LYS A 8 9.87 8.24 12.31
N ALA A 9 8.97 9.21 12.41
CA ALA A 9 7.78 9.26 11.59
C ALA A 9 8.13 9.32 10.10
N LEU A 10 9.12 10.13 9.75
CA LEU A 10 9.58 10.25 8.38
C LEU A 10 10.21 8.95 7.86
N GLN A 11 10.99 8.26 8.70
CA GLN A 11 11.55 6.96 8.35
C GLN A 11 10.46 5.94 8.05
N VAL A 12 9.43 5.88 8.90
CA VAL A 12 8.30 4.97 8.71
C VAL A 12 7.57 5.31 7.42
N ALA A 13 7.33 6.60 7.18
CA ALA A 13 6.63 7.06 5.98
C ALA A 13 7.40 6.69 4.71
N ASN A 14 8.70 6.91 4.69
CA ASN A 14 9.54 6.57 3.54
C ASN A 14 9.61 5.06 3.33
N TRP A 15 9.77 4.30 4.40
CA TRP A 15 9.79 2.85 4.36
C TRP A 15 8.48 2.31 3.79
N LEU A 16 7.36 2.79 4.30
CA LEU A 16 6.03 2.34 3.87
C LEU A 16 5.80 2.64 2.40
N THR A 17 6.14 3.86 1.96
CA THR A 17 6.00 4.25 0.55
C THR A 17 6.86 3.36 -0.35
N GLU A 18 8.11 3.13 0.03
CA GLU A 18 9.02 2.28 -0.74
C GLU A 18 8.47 0.87 -0.90
N LYS A 19 8.04 0.25 0.17
CA LYS A 19 7.54 -1.13 0.13
C LYS A 19 6.19 -1.24 -0.57
N ALA A 20 5.30 -0.28 -0.35
CA ALA A 20 3.99 -0.28 -0.98
C ALA A 20 4.07 -0.06 -2.48
N VAL A 21 4.84 0.93 -2.91
CA VAL A 21 4.96 1.28 -4.33
C VAL A 21 5.86 0.31 -5.08
N GLY A 22 6.99 -0.08 -4.46
CA GLY A 22 7.98 -0.95 -5.10
C GLY A 22 7.70 -2.44 -5.03
N GLY A 23 6.78 -2.86 -4.17
CA GLY A 23 6.51 -4.26 -3.91
C GLY A 23 7.44 -4.84 -2.85
N VAL A 24 7.06 -5.96 -2.26
CA VAL A 24 7.87 -6.65 -1.25
C VAL A 24 7.55 -8.14 -1.23
N GLY A 25 8.59 -8.98 -1.22
CA GLY A 25 8.42 -10.42 -1.19
C GLY A 25 7.56 -10.93 -2.34
N PRO A 26 6.47 -11.64 -2.06
CA PRO A 26 5.60 -12.18 -3.11
C PRO A 26 4.67 -11.14 -3.75
N LEU A 27 4.63 -9.91 -3.22
CA LEU A 27 3.77 -8.86 -3.76
C LEU A 27 4.44 -8.12 -4.90
N SER A 28 3.73 -7.97 -6.01
CA SER A 28 4.16 -7.10 -7.10
C SER A 28 4.07 -5.64 -6.66
N SER A 29 4.70 -4.75 -7.44
CA SER A 29 4.61 -3.32 -7.17
C SER A 29 3.19 -2.81 -7.37
N ALA A 30 2.88 -1.64 -6.82
CA ALA A 30 1.58 -1.01 -7.02
C ALA A 30 1.33 -0.71 -8.50
N GLU A 31 2.38 -0.32 -9.24
CA GLU A 31 2.30 -0.09 -10.68
C GLU A 31 1.91 -1.36 -11.43
N GLU A 32 2.57 -2.48 -11.13
CA GLU A 32 2.26 -3.77 -11.74
C GLU A 32 0.83 -4.20 -11.43
N LEU A 33 0.40 -4.02 -10.18
CA LEU A 33 -0.96 -4.34 -9.77
C LEU A 33 -1.98 -3.51 -10.56
N ALA A 34 -1.76 -2.21 -10.68
CA ALA A 34 -2.64 -1.32 -11.44
C ALA A 34 -2.72 -1.72 -12.90
N LEU A 35 -1.58 -2.08 -13.50
CA LEU A 35 -1.53 -2.47 -14.90
C LEU A 35 -2.28 -3.76 -15.18
N GLU A 36 -2.33 -4.70 -14.25
CA GLU A 36 -3.15 -5.90 -14.39
C GLU A 36 -4.61 -5.53 -14.68
N TYR A 37 -5.15 -4.56 -13.94
CA TYR A 37 -6.53 -4.14 -14.11
C TYR A 37 -6.72 -3.21 -15.30
N LEU A 38 -5.77 -2.34 -15.57
CA LEU A 38 -5.84 -1.43 -16.73
C LEU A 38 -5.78 -2.17 -18.05
N ASN A 39 -5.02 -3.26 -18.12
CA ASN A 39 -4.87 -4.05 -19.33
C ASN A 39 -6.03 -5.01 -19.55
N ASP A 40 -6.91 -5.19 -18.59
CA ASP A 40 -8.08 -6.05 -18.71
C ASP A 40 -9.24 -5.24 -19.28
N SER A 41 -9.56 -5.51 -20.56
CA SER A 41 -10.61 -4.79 -21.28
C SER A 41 -12.02 -5.25 -20.90
N SER A 42 -12.16 -6.27 -20.06
CA SER A 42 -13.48 -6.75 -19.62
C SER A 42 -14.19 -5.79 -18.68
N TYR A 43 -13.47 -4.85 -18.06
CA TYR A 43 -14.07 -3.87 -17.17
C TYR A 43 -14.66 -2.70 -17.95
N GLU A 44 -15.85 -2.28 -17.54
CA GLU A 44 -16.58 -1.18 -18.21
C GLU A 44 -15.98 0.20 -17.89
N SER A 45 -15.37 0.35 -16.72
CA SER A 45 -14.86 1.63 -16.26
C SER A 45 -13.76 1.45 -15.23
N ASN A 46 -13.05 2.53 -14.94
CA ASN A 46 -12.05 2.52 -13.87
C ASN A 46 -12.67 2.28 -12.50
N ASP A 47 -13.89 2.78 -12.28
CA ASP A 47 -14.61 2.52 -11.03
C ASP A 47 -14.85 1.03 -10.82
N LYS A 48 -15.17 0.30 -11.89
CA LYS A 48 -15.35 -1.15 -11.82
C LYS A 48 -14.04 -1.87 -11.59
N ARG A 49 -12.95 -1.38 -12.17
CA ARG A 49 -11.62 -1.92 -11.92
C ARG A 49 -11.25 -1.78 -10.45
N VAL A 50 -11.50 -0.62 -9.87
CA VAL A 50 -11.19 -0.33 -8.46
C VAL A 50 -12.03 -1.20 -7.53
N GLU A 51 -13.31 -1.35 -7.80
CA GLU A 51 -14.18 -2.24 -7.01
C GLU A 51 -13.64 -3.66 -6.98
N SER A 52 -13.25 -4.17 -8.15
CA SER A 52 -12.71 -5.51 -8.28
C SER A 52 -11.36 -5.65 -7.58
N LEU A 53 -10.48 -4.66 -7.73
CA LEU A 53 -9.18 -4.64 -7.08
C LEU A 53 -9.33 -4.72 -5.57
N ILE A 54 -10.17 -3.88 -4.98
CA ILE A 54 -10.40 -3.87 -3.54
C ILE A 54 -10.92 -5.23 -3.06
N LYS A 55 -11.91 -5.76 -3.77
CA LYS A 55 -12.50 -7.05 -3.42
C LYS A 55 -11.49 -8.19 -3.42
N TRP A 56 -10.72 -8.32 -4.51
CA TRP A 56 -9.78 -9.43 -4.67
C TRP A 56 -8.55 -9.28 -3.76
N GLU A 57 -8.00 -8.07 -3.67
CA GLU A 57 -6.83 -7.84 -2.81
C GLU A 57 -7.18 -8.02 -1.33
N THR A 58 -8.37 -7.55 -0.92
CA THR A 58 -8.84 -7.74 0.45
C THR A 58 -9.03 -9.22 0.77
N SER A 59 -9.69 -9.95 -0.13
CA SER A 59 -9.95 -11.38 0.09
C SER A 59 -8.68 -12.22 0.09
N LYS A 60 -7.73 -11.88 -0.77
CA LYS A 60 -6.51 -12.66 -0.98
C LYS A 60 -5.44 -12.37 0.06
N ASN A 61 -5.22 -11.10 0.36
CA ASN A 61 -4.02 -10.66 1.08
C ASN A 61 -4.22 -10.37 2.57
N PHE A 62 -5.47 -10.24 3.03
CA PHE A 62 -5.71 -9.90 4.44
C PHE A 62 -6.00 -11.11 5.32
N SER A 63 -5.65 -12.31 4.88
CA SER A 63 -5.69 -13.48 5.77
C SER A 63 -4.55 -13.41 6.78
N THR A 64 -4.77 -13.95 7.97
CA THR A 64 -3.77 -13.95 9.05
C THR A 64 -2.46 -14.61 8.61
N GLY A 65 -2.55 -15.74 7.92
CA GLY A 65 -1.36 -16.44 7.46
C GLY A 65 -0.55 -15.65 6.46
N PHE A 66 -1.22 -14.97 5.53
CA PHE A 66 -0.53 -14.16 4.53
C PHE A 66 0.14 -12.94 5.18
N ILE A 67 -0.57 -12.24 6.06
CA ILE A 67 -0.01 -11.07 6.75
C ILE A 67 1.22 -11.46 7.58
N THR A 68 1.15 -12.57 8.30
CA THR A 68 2.28 -13.07 9.08
C THR A 68 3.46 -13.41 8.18
N GLY A 69 3.21 -14.11 7.08
CA GLY A 69 4.25 -14.46 6.12
C GLY A 69 4.89 -13.24 5.47
N LEU A 70 4.06 -12.25 5.10
CA LEU A 70 4.56 -11.02 4.49
C LEU A 70 5.47 -10.25 5.45
N GLY A 71 5.14 -10.23 6.74
CA GLY A 71 5.97 -9.59 7.75
C GLY A 71 7.39 -10.16 7.81
N GLY A 72 7.57 -11.43 7.43
CA GLY A 72 8.88 -12.05 7.35
C GLY A 72 9.73 -11.59 6.17
N PHE A 73 9.12 -11.03 5.13
CA PHE A 73 9.84 -10.52 3.96
C PHE A 73 10.22 -9.05 4.06
N ALA A 74 9.55 -8.30 4.92
CA ALA A 74 9.78 -6.86 5.03
C ALA A 74 10.81 -6.57 6.13
N THR A 75 11.79 -5.72 5.81
CA THR A 75 12.70 -5.20 6.83
C THR A 75 11.98 -4.08 7.56
N LEU A 76 11.47 -4.39 8.74
CA LEU A 76 10.62 -3.47 9.50
C LEU A 76 11.45 -2.51 10.34
N PRO A 77 11.02 -1.24 10.45
CA PRO A 77 11.51 -0.37 11.50
C PRO A 77 11.21 -1.01 12.87
N VAL A 78 12.15 -0.89 13.79
CA VAL A 78 12.10 -1.56 15.10
C VAL A 78 10.83 -1.22 15.89
N THR A 79 10.23 -0.08 15.59
CA THR A 79 9.09 0.46 16.33
C THR A 79 7.73 -0.07 15.87
N ILE A 80 7.67 -0.90 14.81
CA ILE A 80 6.41 -1.37 14.24
C ILE A 80 6.27 -2.88 14.39
N PRO A 81 5.18 -3.36 15.00
CA PRO A 81 4.89 -4.81 14.99
C PRO A 81 4.76 -5.34 13.57
N ALA A 82 5.25 -6.55 13.33
CA ALA A 82 5.29 -7.14 11.98
C ALA A 82 3.92 -7.22 11.32
N SER A 83 2.89 -7.64 12.06
CA SER A 83 1.54 -7.76 11.51
C SER A 83 0.95 -6.40 11.12
N LEU A 84 1.22 -5.38 11.93
CA LEU A 84 0.75 -4.02 11.65
C LEU A 84 1.46 -3.44 10.42
N GLY A 85 2.77 -3.62 10.34
CA GLY A 85 3.55 -3.16 9.20
C GLY A 85 3.11 -3.82 7.90
N ALA A 86 2.85 -5.13 7.92
CA ALA A 86 2.36 -5.86 6.75
C ALA A 86 0.99 -5.35 6.32
N SER A 87 0.08 -5.12 7.26
CA SER A 87 -1.23 -4.57 6.97
C SER A 87 -1.14 -3.19 6.33
N TRP A 88 -0.27 -2.34 6.86
CA TRP A 88 -0.05 -1.00 6.30
C TRP A 88 0.49 -1.06 4.87
N ILE A 89 1.44 -1.97 4.60
CA ILE A 89 1.97 -2.16 3.25
C ILE A 89 0.84 -2.53 2.28
N LEU A 90 0.00 -3.48 2.66
CA LEU A 90 -1.10 -3.92 1.80
C LEU A 90 -2.09 -2.80 1.50
N GLN A 91 -2.45 -2.02 2.52
CA GLN A 91 -3.36 -0.90 2.35
C GLN A 91 -2.76 0.22 1.49
N ALA A 92 -1.50 0.56 1.75
CA ALA A 92 -0.80 1.58 0.98
C ALA A 92 -0.62 1.15 -0.47
N ARG A 93 -0.34 -0.13 -0.71
CA ARG A 93 -0.21 -0.69 -2.05
C ARG A 93 -1.54 -0.58 -2.82
N MET A 94 -2.66 -0.90 -2.18
CA MET A 94 -3.97 -0.73 -2.80
C MET A 94 -4.25 0.73 -3.13
N ALA A 95 -3.99 1.63 -2.18
CA ALA A 95 -4.21 3.06 -2.41
C ALA A 95 -3.37 3.58 -3.58
N ALA A 96 -2.12 3.17 -3.66
CA ALA A 96 -1.24 3.56 -4.77
C ALA A 96 -1.73 3.00 -6.10
N ALA A 97 -2.14 1.74 -6.13
CA ALA A 97 -2.66 1.11 -7.35
C ALA A 97 -3.94 1.82 -7.83
N ILE A 98 -4.82 2.17 -6.91
CA ILE A 98 -6.04 2.93 -7.23
C ILE A 98 -5.69 4.28 -7.84
N ALA A 99 -4.74 4.99 -7.24
CA ALA A 99 -4.28 6.27 -7.76
C ALA A 99 -3.74 6.11 -9.19
N ARG A 100 -2.97 5.07 -9.45
CA ARG A 100 -2.43 4.80 -10.79
C ARG A 100 -3.52 4.48 -11.80
N ILE A 101 -4.55 3.72 -11.40
CA ILE A 101 -5.69 3.41 -12.28
C ILE A 101 -6.38 4.69 -12.74
N TYR A 102 -6.49 5.68 -11.86
CA TYR A 102 -7.08 6.97 -12.20
C TYR A 102 -6.10 7.94 -12.86
N GLY A 103 -4.90 7.49 -13.21
CA GLY A 103 -3.98 8.25 -14.02
C GLY A 103 -2.92 9.05 -13.29
N HIS A 104 -2.78 8.86 -11.98
CA HIS A 104 -1.76 9.56 -11.21
C HIS A 104 -0.41 8.88 -11.34
N ASP A 105 0.66 9.68 -11.32
CA ASP A 105 2.03 9.19 -11.33
C ASP A 105 2.45 8.89 -9.89
N LEU A 106 2.84 7.63 -9.62
CA LEU A 106 3.18 7.18 -8.28
C LEU A 106 4.48 7.79 -7.74
N SER A 107 5.26 8.44 -8.58
CA SER A 107 6.46 9.15 -8.14
C SER A 107 6.16 10.54 -7.58
N GLU A 108 4.96 11.07 -7.77
CA GLU A 108 4.60 12.40 -7.27
C GLU A 108 4.47 12.42 -5.75
N ASP A 109 4.97 13.47 -5.13
CA ASP A 109 4.91 13.64 -3.67
C ASP A 109 3.48 13.68 -3.13
N ARG A 110 2.55 14.26 -3.88
CA ARG A 110 1.15 14.32 -3.45
C ARG A 110 0.51 12.93 -3.37
N VAL A 111 0.92 11.99 -4.23
CA VAL A 111 0.44 10.61 -4.18
C VAL A 111 0.96 9.94 -2.91
N LYS A 112 2.23 10.15 -2.58
CA LYS A 112 2.82 9.65 -1.34
C LYS A 112 2.09 10.20 -0.13
N THR A 113 1.76 11.49 -0.14
CA THR A 113 1.00 12.13 0.92
C THR A 113 -0.38 11.52 1.08
N LEU A 114 -1.08 11.25 -0.03
CA LEU A 114 -2.39 10.61 0.00
C LEU A 114 -2.34 9.21 0.59
N ILE A 115 -1.33 8.42 0.23
CA ILE A 115 -1.12 7.08 0.78
C ILE A 115 -0.98 7.15 2.30
N LEU A 116 -0.16 8.07 2.77
CA LEU A 116 0.05 8.26 4.20
C LEU A 116 -1.22 8.72 4.92
N CYS A 117 -2.00 9.59 4.29
CA CYS A 117 -3.27 10.05 4.85
C CYS A 117 -4.27 8.91 5.02
N VAL A 118 -4.32 7.97 4.06
CA VAL A 118 -5.19 6.80 4.15
C VAL A 118 -4.82 5.95 5.37
N ILE A 119 -3.53 5.72 5.59
CA ILE A 119 -3.04 4.92 6.71
C ILE A 119 -3.34 5.62 8.05
N ILE A 120 -2.99 6.90 8.16
CA ILE A 120 -3.23 7.69 9.37
C ILE A 120 -4.72 7.78 9.68
N GLY A 121 -5.55 7.96 8.66
CA GLY A 121 -7.00 8.05 8.82
C GLY A 121 -7.62 6.79 9.41
N GLN A 122 -7.04 5.64 9.17
CA GLN A 122 -7.52 4.39 9.77
C GLN A 122 -7.14 4.26 11.23
N ASP A 123 -5.99 4.77 11.61
CA ASP A 123 -5.51 4.70 13.00
C ASP A 123 -6.26 5.66 13.93
N ILE A 124 -6.88 6.69 13.37
CA ILE A 124 -7.59 7.72 14.15
C ILE A 124 -8.99 7.27 14.57
N LYS A 125 -9.52 6.22 13.99
CA LYS A 125 -10.86 5.75 14.34
C LYS A 125 -10.93 5.16 15.75
#